data_d7cee020361565a99d2f4618a8fe0a36
#
_entry.id   d7cee020361565a99d2f4618a8fe0a36
#
_cell.length_a   1.000
_cell.length_b   1.000
_cell.length_c   1.000
_cell.angle_alpha   90.00
_cell.angle_beta   90.00
_cell.angle_gamma   90.00
#
_symmetry.space_group_name_H-M   'P 1'
#
loop_
_entity.id
_entity.type
_entity.pdbx_description
1 polymer ?
#
loop_
_entity_poly.entity_id
_entity_poly.type
_entity_poly.pdbx_seq_one_letter_code
_entity_poly.pdbx_strand_id
1 'polypeptide(L)'
;MIHNAEHYERRRRGSRVHLQGVVASGLGRAHVFMAQPHYQNQFKRVLGAGAWPGTLNIILHGDNLAEYKSLRVLAGLEEGEGAEGAKPLRIRGFERDGRSFGGATAFEAEITRGGDEWIECAVLIPDLTRHTETAEVISSSFLREALPCEDGDEVGIRLS
;
A
#
# COMPACT_ATOMS: atom_id res chain seq x y z
N MET A 1 -11.09 28.76 -15.73
CA MET A 1 -11.53 27.64 -16.55
C MET A 1 -10.56 26.46 -16.53
N ILE A 2 -9.30 26.71 -16.72
CA ILE A 2 -8.25 25.66 -16.64
C ILE A 2 -8.23 25.02 -15.24
N HIS A 3 -8.38 25.81 -14.19
CA HIS A 3 -8.44 25.28 -12.82
C HIS A 3 -9.62 24.35 -12.57
N ASN A 4 -10.75 24.63 -13.18
CA ASN A 4 -11.93 23.76 -13.01
C ASN A 4 -11.76 22.42 -13.69
N ALA A 5 -11.09 22.39 -14.85
CA ALA A 5 -10.81 21.16 -15.59
C ALA A 5 -9.82 20.29 -14.82
N GLU A 6 -8.74 20.87 -14.32
CA GLU A 6 -7.75 20.15 -13.51
C GLU A 6 -8.36 19.57 -12.24
N HIS A 7 -9.18 20.36 -11.56
CA HIS A 7 -9.86 19.95 -10.35
C HIS A 7 -10.83 18.81 -10.63
N TYR A 8 -11.57 18.89 -11.73
CA TYR A 8 -12.48 17.85 -12.16
C TYR A 8 -11.75 16.54 -12.48
N GLU A 9 -10.64 16.60 -13.18
CA GLU A 9 -9.83 15.43 -13.50
C GLU A 9 -9.27 14.76 -12.26
N ARG A 10 -8.82 15.53 -11.26
CA ARG A 10 -8.35 14.99 -9.99
C ARG A 10 -9.45 14.23 -9.26
N ARG A 11 -10.67 14.73 -9.28
CA ARG A 11 -11.83 14.04 -8.69
C ARG A 11 -12.12 12.73 -9.41
N ARG A 12 -11.99 12.70 -10.73
CA ARG A 12 -12.23 11.51 -11.53
C ARG A 12 -11.20 10.42 -11.29
N ARG A 13 -10.00 10.79 -10.88
CA ARG A 13 -8.92 9.85 -10.58
C ARG A 13 -9.00 9.26 -9.18
N GLY A 14 -10.03 9.62 -8.40
CA GLY A 14 -10.22 9.09 -7.06
C GLY A 14 -9.43 9.87 -6.01
N SER A 15 -8.66 9.17 -5.21
CA SER A 15 -7.95 9.74 -4.07
C SER A 15 -6.87 10.74 -4.48
N ARG A 16 -6.68 11.76 -3.62
CA ARG A 16 -5.57 12.71 -3.73
C ARG A 16 -4.37 12.30 -2.91
N VAL A 17 -4.39 11.13 -2.31
CA VAL A 17 -3.30 10.69 -1.45
C VAL A 17 -2.09 10.35 -2.29
N HIS A 18 -1.00 11.03 -1.99
CA HIS A 18 0.31 10.79 -2.57
C HIS A 18 1.30 10.60 -1.43
N LEU A 19 2.11 9.57 -1.53
CA LEU A 19 3.14 9.28 -0.55
C LEU A 19 4.49 9.26 -1.25
N GLN A 20 5.49 9.83 -0.62
CA GLN A 20 6.85 9.79 -1.11
C GLN A 20 7.76 9.36 0.03
N GLY A 21 8.63 8.43 -0.23
CA GLY A 21 9.49 7.91 0.81
C GLY A 21 10.67 7.13 0.26
N VAL A 22 11.36 6.47 1.16
CA VAL A 22 12.64 5.81 0.88
C VAL A 22 12.51 4.31 1.10
N VAL A 23 12.96 3.54 0.13
CA VAL A 23 12.95 2.07 0.20
C VAL A 23 13.87 1.60 1.32
N ALA A 24 13.38 0.66 2.12
CA ALA A 24 14.14 0.04 3.20
C ALA A 24 13.88 -1.47 3.23
N SER A 25 14.83 -2.20 3.80
CA SER A 25 14.68 -3.64 4.01
C SER A 25 13.81 -3.92 5.23
N GLY A 26 12.94 -4.93 5.11
CA GLY A 26 12.18 -5.46 6.23
C GLY A 26 12.87 -6.69 6.81
N LEU A 27 12.14 -7.41 7.66
CA LEU A 27 12.64 -8.62 8.30
C LEU A 27 12.59 -9.86 7.39
N GLY A 28 12.07 -9.73 6.18
CA GLY A 28 11.99 -10.82 5.21
C GLY A 28 11.02 -11.93 5.55
N ARG A 29 10.07 -11.69 6.46
CA ARG A 29 9.12 -12.71 6.93
C ARG A 29 7.77 -12.70 6.21
N ALA A 30 7.47 -11.61 5.50
CA ALA A 30 6.17 -11.44 4.86
C ALA A 30 5.89 -12.52 3.81
N HIS A 31 6.90 -13.00 3.11
CA HIS A 31 6.71 -13.97 2.03
C HIS A 31 6.08 -15.28 2.49
N VAL A 32 6.41 -15.73 3.70
CA VAL A 32 5.86 -16.98 4.24
C VAL A 32 4.35 -16.87 4.44
N PHE A 33 3.90 -15.74 4.98
CA PHE A 33 2.48 -15.52 5.24
C PHE A 33 1.72 -15.20 3.95
N MET A 34 2.26 -14.33 3.13
CA MET A 34 1.60 -13.87 1.89
C MET A 34 1.40 -14.98 0.87
N ALA A 35 2.26 -15.99 0.86
CA ALA A 35 2.16 -17.11 -0.09
C ALA A 35 0.94 -18.00 0.18
N GLN A 36 0.29 -17.89 1.33
CA GLN A 36 -0.85 -18.74 1.67
C GLN A 36 -2.05 -18.47 0.77
N PRO A 37 -2.74 -19.54 0.28
CA PRO A 37 -3.85 -19.39 -0.66
C PRO A 37 -4.96 -18.47 -0.18
N HIS A 38 -5.24 -18.45 1.12
CA HIS A 38 -6.28 -17.59 1.69
C HIS A 38 -5.99 -16.11 1.43
N TYR A 39 -4.75 -15.70 1.61
CA TYR A 39 -4.33 -14.32 1.31
C TYR A 39 -4.26 -14.07 -0.19
N GLN A 40 -3.66 -14.99 -0.93
CA GLN A 40 -3.51 -14.83 -2.38
C GLN A 40 -4.86 -14.69 -3.10
N ASN A 41 -5.88 -15.41 -2.66
CA ASN A 41 -7.22 -15.29 -3.22
C ASN A 41 -7.82 -13.91 -2.99
N GLN A 42 -7.51 -13.28 -1.86
CA GLN A 42 -7.98 -11.93 -1.57
C GLN A 42 -7.15 -10.88 -2.31
N PHE A 43 -5.85 -11.07 -2.42
CA PHE A 43 -4.98 -10.15 -3.17
C PHE A 43 -5.35 -10.07 -4.64
N LYS A 44 -5.87 -11.15 -5.22
CA LYS A 44 -6.38 -11.15 -6.59
C LYS A 44 -7.51 -10.13 -6.79
N ARG A 45 -8.32 -9.89 -5.77
CA ARG A 45 -9.39 -8.89 -5.85
C ARG A 45 -8.85 -7.48 -5.84
N VAL A 46 -7.74 -7.26 -5.14
CA VAL A 46 -7.12 -5.96 -4.99
C VAL A 46 -6.22 -5.63 -6.19
N LEU A 47 -5.44 -6.61 -6.64
CA LEU A 47 -4.40 -6.42 -7.65
C LEU A 47 -4.80 -6.90 -9.05
N GLY A 48 -5.91 -7.61 -9.17
CA GLY A 48 -6.30 -8.24 -10.42
C GLY A 48 -5.53 -9.54 -10.71
N ALA A 49 -4.54 -9.84 -9.91
CA ALA A 49 -3.71 -11.04 -10.00
C ALA A 49 -3.17 -11.36 -8.61
N GLY A 50 -2.58 -12.54 -8.44
CA GLY A 50 -1.92 -12.88 -7.17
C GLY A 50 -0.77 -11.92 -6.87
N ALA A 51 -0.47 -11.74 -5.60
CA ALA A 51 0.64 -10.89 -5.18
C ALA A 51 1.95 -11.66 -5.21
N TRP A 52 3.02 -10.98 -5.63
CA TRP A 52 4.37 -11.46 -5.35
C TRP A 52 4.51 -11.58 -3.82
N PRO A 53 4.98 -12.72 -3.29
CA PRO A 53 5.05 -12.92 -1.83
C PRO A 53 6.17 -12.09 -1.21
N GLY A 54 5.82 -10.94 -0.69
CA GLY A 54 6.73 -10.02 -0.05
C GLY A 54 6.18 -8.60 -0.10
N THR A 55 6.72 -7.74 0.76
CA THR A 55 6.36 -6.32 0.78
C THR A 55 7.58 -5.47 0.44
N LEU A 56 7.35 -4.39 -0.29
CA LEU A 56 8.34 -3.34 -0.42
C LEU A 56 8.07 -2.36 0.71
N ASN A 57 9.04 -2.15 1.58
CA ASN A 57 8.89 -1.25 2.73
C ASN A 57 9.41 0.14 2.37
N ILE A 58 8.63 1.16 2.73
CA ILE A 58 8.93 2.53 2.39
C ILE A 58 8.82 3.38 3.64
N ILE A 59 9.94 3.99 4.04
CA ILE A 59 10.00 4.86 5.21
C ILE A 59 9.48 6.23 4.83
N LEU A 60 8.57 6.75 5.64
CA LEU A 60 7.88 8.02 5.42
C LEU A 60 8.23 9.02 6.50
N HIS A 61 8.35 10.29 6.10
CA HIS A 61 8.66 11.39 7.02
C HIS A 61 7.77 12.60 6.73
N GLY A 62 7.61 13.46 7.72
CA GLY A 62 6.95 14.75 7.54
C GLY A 62 5.52 14.65 7.03
N ASP A 63 5.21 15.39 5.99
CA ASP A 63 3.85 15.44 5.41
C ASP A 63 3.43 14.08 4.84
N ASN A 64 4.39 13.31 4.34
CA ASN A 64 4.10 11.97 3.81
C ASN A 64 3.67 11.02 4.94
N LEU A 65 4.26 11.17 6.11
CA LEU A 65 3.86 10.40 7.27
C LEU A 65 2.46 10.80 7.72
N ALA A 66 2.13 12.09 7.71
CA ALA A 66 0.80 12.57 8.05
C ALA A 66 -0.26 12.01 7.10
N GLU A 67 0.04 11.97 5.80
CA GLU A 67 -0.84 11.37 4.79
C GLU A 67 -1.03 9.88 5.05
N TYR A 68 0.03 9.17 5.38
CA TYR A 68 -0.05 7.75 5.70
C TYR A 68 -0.92 7.51 6.94
N LYS A 69 -0.80 8.35 7.95
CA LYS A 69 -1.64 8.26 9.15
C LYS A 69 -3.12 8.41 8.83
N SER A 70 -3.47 9.22 7.84
CA SER A 70 -4.86 9.35 7.40
C SER A 70 -5.40 8.05 6.78
N LEU A 71 -4.54 7.25 6.18
CA LEU A 71 -4.90 5.90 5.73
C LEU A 71 -5.06 4.94 6.90
N ARG A 72 -4.23 5.06 7.92
CA ARG A 72 -4.35 4.26 9.14
C ARG A 72 -5.65 4.54 9.88
N VAL A 73 -6.13 5.77 9.82
CA VAL A 73 -7.46 6.12 10.36
C VAL A 73 -8.54 5.33 9.63
N LEU A 74 -8.49 5.27 8.30
CA LEU A 74 -9.46 4.51 7.51
C LEU A 74 -9.35 2.99 7.77
N ALA A 75 -8.17 2.53 8.15
CA ALA A 75 -7.95 1.13 8.52
C ALA A 75 -8.42 0.81 9.95
N GLY A 76 -8.87 1.82 10.71
CA GLY A 76 -9.34 1.63 12.08
C GLY A 76 -8.23 1.54 13.12
N LEU A 77 -7.00 1.94 12.78
CA LEU A 77 -5.83 1.80 13.64
C LEU A 77 -5.47 3.09 14.38
N GLU A 78 -6.03 4.21 13.97
CA GLU A 78 -5.79 5.50 14.60
C GLU A 78 -7.05 6.33 14.61
N GLU A 79 -7.14 7.26 15.56
CA GLU A 79 -8.20 8.26 15.61
C GLU A 79 -7.76 9.49 14.82
N GLY A 80 -8.72 10.19 14.23
CA GLY A 80 -8.46 11.40 13.48
C GLY A 80 -9.24 11.47 12.19
N GLU A 81 -8.82 12.35 11.30
CA GLU A 81 -9.42 12.50 9.98
C GLU A 81 -8.86 11.48 9.01
N GLY A 82 -9.75 10.69 8.40
CA GLY A 82 -9.38 9.75 7.36
C GLY A 82 -9.10 10.45 6.04
N ALA A 83 -8.29 9.80 5.20
CA ALA A 83 -7.98 10.30 3.87
C ALA A 83 -9.23 10.41 3.02
N GLU A 84 -9.44 11.57 2.41
CA GLU A 84 -10.60 11.80 1.54
C GLU A 84 -10.41 11.09 0.21
N GLY A 85 -11.44 10.37 -0.21
CA GLY A 85 -11.46 9.69 -1.50
C GLY A 85 -10.71 8.36 -1.55
N ALA A 86 -10.01 7.98 -0.50
CA ALA A 86 -9.34 6.69 -0.43
C ALA A 86 -10.35 5.60 -0.09
N LYS A 87 -10.25 4.46 -0.77
CA LYS A 87 -11.16 3.34 -0.59
C LYS A 87 -10.47 2.18 0.11
N PRO A 88 -10.77 1.92 1.37
CA PRO A 88 -10.20 0.77 2.06
C PRO A 88 -10.85 -0.54 1.57
N LEU A 89 -10.01 -1.52 1.29
CA LEU A 89 -10.43 -2.86 0.92
C LEU A 89 -9.99 -3.82 2.01
N ARG A 90 -10.91 -4.61 2.52
CA ARG A 90 -10.62 -5.48 3.64
C ARG A 90 -10.00 -6.81 3.22
N ILE A 91 -8.87 -7.16 3.82
CA ILE A 91 -8.25 -8.49 3.73
C ILE A 91 -8.57 -9.20 5.04
N ARG A 92 -9.29 -10.31 4.95
CA ARG A 92 -9.74 -11.02 6.15
C ARG A 92 -8.67 -11.99 6.64
N GLY A 93 -8.50 -12.01 7.96
CA GLY A 93 -7.69 -13.01 8.63
C GLY A 93 -8.38 -14.39 8.63
N PHE A 94 -7.69 -15.39 9.13
CA PHE A 94 -8.21 -16.75 9.20
C PHE A 94 -7.51 -17.53 10.30
N GLU A 95 -8.06 -18.70 10.60
CA GLU A 95 -7.45 -19.64 11.54
C GLU A 95 -7.15 -20.93 10.79
N ARG A 96 -6.03 -21.53 11.12
CA ARG A 96 -5.62 -22.84 10.62
C ARG A 96 -4.79 -23.56 11.68
N ASP A 97 -5.17 -24.79 11.98
CA ASP A 97 -4.47 -25.65 12.93
C ASP A 97 -4.25 -24.97 14.30
N GLY A 98 -5.27 -24.27 14.78
CA GLY A 98 -5.22 -23.56 16.05
C GLY A 98 -4.40 -22.26 16.03
N ARG A 99 -3.91 -21.81 14.87
CA ARG A 99 -3.17 -20.56 14.71
C ARG A 99 -4.04 -19.51 14.05
N SER A 100 -3.97 -18.30 14.57
CA SER A 100 -4.66 -17.14 13.99
C SER A 100 -3.73 -16.36 13.07
N PHE A 101 -4.22 -16.04 11.88
CA PHE A 101 -3.54 -15.22 10.90
C PHE A 101 -4.32 -13.91 10.75
N GLY A 102 -3.65 -12.79 10.93
CA GLY A 102 -4.29 -11.49 10.99
C GLY A 102 -4.86 -11.00 9.66
N GLY A 103 -5.79 -10.06 9.77
CA GLY A 103 -6.31 -9.34 8.64
C GLY A 103 -5.52 -8.08 8.34
N ALA A 104 -5.94 -7.37 7.31
CA ALA A 104 -5.29 -6.15 6.88
C ALA A 104 -6.27 -5.26 6.12
N THR A 105 -5.88 -4.02 5.89
CA THR A 105 -6.59 -3.11 5.00
C THR A 105 -5.67 -2.79 3.82
N ALA A 106 -6.20 -2.85 2.61
CA ALA A 106 -5.45 -2.57 1.40
C ALA A 106 -6.05 -1.36 0.68
N PHE A 107 -5.18 -0.58 0.05
CA PHE A 107 -5.57 0.56 -0.79
C PHE A 107 -4.92 0.39 -2.16
N GLU A 108 -5.74 0.32 -3.20
CA GLU A 108 -5.22 0.25 -4.57
C GLU A 108 -4.41 1.50 -4.89
N ALA A 109 -3.28 1.30 -5.54
CA ALA A 109 -2.33 2.37 -5.79
C ALA A 109 -1.44 2.07 -7.00
N GLU A 110 -0.60 3.03 -7.32
CA GLU A 110 0.47 2.87 -8.28
C GLU A 110 1.75 3.42 -7.67
N ILE A 111 2.88 2.84 -8.03
CA ILE A 111 4.18 3.22 -7.52
C ILE A 111 5.13 3.54 -8.67
N THR A 112 5.97 4.55 -8.46
CA THR A 112 7.00 4.95 -9.42
C THR A 112 8.31 5.27 -8.73
N ARG A 113 9.38 5.13 -9.46
CA ARG A 113 10.69 5.57 -9.01
C ARG A 113 11.05 6.97 -9.50
N GLY A 114 10.10 7.69 -10.07
CA GLY A 114 10.29 9.08 -10.49
C GLY A 114 10.36 9.27 -11.99
N GLY A 115 9.81 8.37 -12.76
CA GLY A 115 9.69 8.50 -14.20
C GLY A 115 8.24 8.57 -14.64
N ASP A 116 8.01 8.26 -15.89
CA ASP A 116 6.68 8.21 -16.47
C ASP A 116 6.01 6.84 -16.23
N GLU A 117 6.78 5.87 -15.80
CA GLU A 117 6.26 4.53 -15.54
C GLU A 117 5.72 4.40 -14.13
N TRP A 118 4.49 3.93 -14.05
CA TRP A 118 3.80 3.60 -12.81
C TRP A 118 3.43 2.13 -12.83
N ILE A 119 3.68 1.45 -11.72
CA ILE A 119 3.38 0.02 -11.58
C ILE A 119 2.23 -0.14 -10.60
N GLU A 120 1.25 -0.94 -11.00
CA GLU A 120 0.10 -1.25 -10.13
C GLU A 120 0.55 -1.97 -8.87
N CYS A 121 0.01 -1.53 -7.75
CA CYS A 121 0.33 -2.04 -6.43
C CYS A 121 -0.81 -1.79 -5.47
N ALA A 122 -0.60 -2.12 -4.21
CA ALA A 122 -1.49 -1.73 -3.13
C ALA A 122 -0.68 -1.41 -1.89
N VAL A 123 -1.11 -0.41 -1.14
CA VAL A 123 -0.60 -0.15 0.20
C VAL A 123 -1.34 -1.10 1.14
N LEU A 124 -0.60 -1.91 1.86
CA LEU A 124 -1.15 -2.89 2.80
C LEU A 124 -0.87 -2.47 4.23
N ILE A 125 -1.92 -2.37 5.03
CA ILE A 125 -1.79 -2.03 6.45
C ILE A 125 -2.32 -3.20 7.27
N PRO A 126 -1.44 -4.07 7.78
CA PRO A 126 -1.87 -5.17 8.65
C PRO A 126 -2.47 -4.66 9.95
N ASP A 127 -3.53 -5.33 10.44
CA ASP A 127 -4.22 -4.90 11.65
C ASP A 127 -3.30 -4.85 12.88
N LEU A 128 -2.34 -5.76 12.93
CA LEU A 128 -1.43 -5.89 14.06
C LEU A 128 -0.04 -5.33 13.73
N THR A 129 0.06 -4.46 12.73
CA THR A 129 1.35 -3.89 12.35
C THR A 129 1.95 -3.06 13.48
N ARG A 130 3.26 -3.20 13.65
CA ARG A 130 4.05 -2.35 14.54
C ARG A 130 4.69 -1.19 13.78
N HIS A 131 4.57 -1.19 12.46
CA HIS A 131 5.12 -0.13 11.61
C HIS A 131 4.17 1.06 11.59
N THR A 132 4.59 2.16 12.22
CA THR A 132 3.82 3.42 12.22
C THR A 132 4.38 4.45 11.25
N GLU A 133 5.62 4.26 10.80
CA GLU A 133 6.33 5.19 9.92
C GLU A 133 6.76 4.55 8.59
N THR A 134 6.40 3.29 8.40
CA THR A 134 6.77 2.52 7.21
C THR A 134 5.52 2.02 6.52
N ALA A 135 5.36 2.38 5.25
CA ALA A 135 4.32 1.83 4.41
C ALA A 135 4.80 0.51 3.81
N GLU A 136 3.93 -0.48 3.80
CA GLU A 136 4.18 -1.76 3.16
C GLU A 136 3.42 -1.81 1.85
N VAL A 137 4.12 -2.12 0.75
CA VAL A 137 3.52 -2.15 -0.58
C VAL A 137 3.60 -3.56 -1.15
N ILE A 138 2.47 -4.04 -1.67
CA ILE A 138 2.37 -5.33 -2.35
C ILE A 138 2.06 -5.10 -3.83
N SER A 139 2.47 -6.03 -4.68
CA SER A 139 2.22 -5.98 -6.11
C SER A 139 2.24 -7.38 -6.69
N SER A 140 1.64 -7.56 -7.88
CA SER A 140 1.79 -8.80 -8.62
C SER A 140 3.19 -8.95 -9.19
N SER A 141 3.92 -7.85 -9.31
CA SER A 141 5.31 -7.81 -9.76
C SER A 141 6.28 -7.80 -8.58
N PHE A 142 7.48 -8.34 -8.77
CA PHE A 142 8.56 -8.14 -7.83
C PHE A 142 9.09 -6.71 -7.99
N LEU A 143 8.68 -5.81 -7.10
CA LEU A 143 8.90 -4.38 -7.27
C LEU A 143 10.37 -3.96 -7.29
N ARG A 144 11.23 -4.64 -6.55
CA ARG A 144 12.67 -4.32 -6.59
C ARG A 144 13.28 -4.51 -7.98
N GLU A 145 12.74 -5.47 -8.73
CA GLU A 145 13.16 -5.74 -10.11
C GLU A 145 12.38 -4.88 -11.11
N ALA A 146 11.10 -4.73 -10.88
CA ALA A 146 10.20 -4.06 -11.83
C ALA A 146 10.42 -2.55 -11.90
N LEU A 147 10.74 -1.89 -10.77
CA LEU A 147 10.97 -0.43 -10.76
C LEU A 147 12.24 -0.02 -11.48
N PRO A 148 13.46 -0.61 -11.44
CA PRO A 148 14.10 -1.32 -10.33
C PRO A 148 14.50 -0.38 -9.18
N CYS A 149 14.62 -0.91 -7.97
CA CYS A 149 14.99 -0.10 -6.81
C CYS A 149 15.75 -0.89 -5.76
N GLU A 150 16.50 -0.18 -4.95
CA GLU A 150 17.30 -0.70 -3.85
C GLU A 150 17.04 0.12 -2.60
N ASP A 151 17.50 -0.38 -1.45
CA ASP A 151 17.42 0.38 -0.20
C ASP A 151 18.06 1.76 -0.36
N GLY A 152 17.39 2.79 0.12
CA GLY A 152 17.83 4.16 -0.01
C GLY A 152 17.26 4.89 -1.22
N ASP A 153 16.66 4.20 -2.17
CA ASP A 153 16.06 4.85 -3.32
C ASP A 153 14.72 5.51 -2.97
N GLU A 154 14.48 6.65 -3.57
CA GLU A 154 13.20 7.35 -3.40
C GLU A 154 12.14 6.78 -4.35
N VAL A 155 10.94 6.64 -3.84
CA VAL A 155 9.77 6.19 -4.62
C VAL A 155 8.56 7.04 -4.27
N GLY A 156 7.66 7.14 -5.24
CA GLY A 156 6.39 7.82 -5.05
C GLY A 156 5.23 6.85 -5.24
N ILE A 157 4.20 7.02 -4.42
CA ILE A 157 2.97 6.22 -4.46
C ILE A 157 1.80 7.17 -4.63
N ARG A 158 0.88 6.82 -5.51
CA ARG A 158 -0.40 7.53 -5.61
C ARG A 158 -1.53 6.52 -5.50
N LEU A 159 -2.51 6.83 -4.67
CA LEU A 159 -3.69 5.99 -4.53
C LEU A 159 -4.60 6.16 -5.75
N SER A 160 -5.21 5.08 -6.12
CA SER A 160 -6.16 5.07 -7.25
C SER A 160 -7.50 5.69 -6.89
#